data_5070b27538e3e035b6fac4d00853358e
#
_entry.id   5070b27538e3e035b6fac4d00853358e
#
_cell.length_a   1.000
_cell.length_b   1.000
_cell.length_c   1.000
_cell.angle_alpha   90.00
_cell.angle_beta   90.00
_cell.angle_gamma   90.00
#
_symmetry.space_group_name_H-M   'P 1'
#
loop_
_entity.id
_entity.type
_entity.pdbx_description
1 polymer ?
#
loop_
_entity_poly.entity_id
_entity_poly.type
_entity_poly.pdbx_seq_one_letter_code
_entity_poly.pdbx_strand_id
1 'polypeptide(L)'
;MPSAGIAAECSPQREFDPAICWKAISARDRRFDGRFFAGVITTKVYCRPICPIPLRKPENVKWFPSAASAEAQGFRPCRRCRPQTSPGTPAWHGTSAVVSRALRLIEAGAMDSGNVDELAEHVGIGARHLRRLFAEHLGAAPIQIANARRLRSARRLLRDTALSANQVAFSAGFQSIRQFNHAIRSSFEQSPTELRRIESPIAPSKLGDEIHLRLSFRPPLDWPAMLRFYREHGTPGIESADDRCYRRTIQVGSAAGFIEVTSDTNKSCLVLRVRLNTFDSLTQVAERLRRMFDLRTDPQPVTDHLLRDRRLRSIVRSHPGLRVPGAWDTFELGVLAILGQRLERGTIATSARLVRAFGREIETSIPGLTHLFPLPEALAGVDLASIGIKPAQADKIRALAAGYRDGKIPLSANLPRLSEAGSRYFTMRAIGEPDLLRTPAPWRPWDAYAAMYLWIANAKGSGGMRKANYRISRESFPS
;
A
#
# COMPACT_ATOMS: atom_id res chain seq x y z
N MET A 1 -39.88 -41.27 1.36
CA MET A 1 -38.62 -41.15 0.63
C MET A 1 -38.04 -39.77 0.94
N PRO A 2 -37.00 -39.64 1.75
CA PRO A 2 -36.41 -38.34 2.05
C PRO A 2 -35.37 -37.99 0.98
N SER A 3 -35.43 -36.74 0.51
CA SER A 3 -34.52 -36.15 -0.47
C SER A 3 -33.11 -36.02 0.12
N ALA A 4 -32.14 -36.62 -0.55
CA ALA A 4 -30.74 -36.53 -0.25
C ALA A 4 -30.24 -35.08 -0.45
N GLY A 5 -29.76 -34.47 0.64
CA GLY A 5 -29.05 -33.22 0.60
C GLY A 5 -27.71 -33.39 -0.11
N ILE A 6 -27.52 -32.64 -1.19
CA ILE A 6 -26.22 -32.53 -1.88
C ILE A 6 -25.29 -31.76 -0.95
N ALA A 7 -24.45 -32.49 -0.22
CA ALA A 7 -23.28 -31.92 0.43
C ALA A 7 -22.39 -31.36 -0.67
N ALA A 8 -22.19 -30.02 -0.65
CA ALA A 8 -21.25 -29.36 -1.53
C ALA A 8 -19.84 -29.86 -1.15
N GLU A 9 -19.28 -30.75 -1.95
CA GLU A 9 -17.88 -31.16 -1.88
C GLU A 9 -17.00 -29.90 -2.05
N CYS A 10 -16.32 -29.56 -0.98
CA CYS A 10 -15.30 -28.54 -0.93
C CYS A 10 -14.16 -28.99 -1.84
N SER A 11 -13.95 -28.30 -2.96
CA SER A 11 -12.86 -28.53 -3.89
C SER A 11 -11.51 -28.54 -3.18
N PRO A 12 -10.51 -29.34 -3.67
CA PRO A 12 -9.31 -29.65 -2.88
C PRO A 12 -8.53 -28.39 -2.57
N GLN A 13 -8.40 -28.11 -1.28
CA GLN A 13 -7.35 -27.26 -0.75
C GLN A 13 -6.04 -27.79 -1.36
N ARG A 14 -5.19 -26.91 -1.92
CA ARG A 14 -3.82 -27.32 -2.30
C ARG A 14 -3.20 -27.95 -1.05
N GLU A 15 -3.22 -29.25 -0.98
CA GLU A 15 -2.51 -29.99 0.06
C GLU A 15 -1.02 -29.76 -0.16
N PHE A 16 -0.44 -28.99 0.74
CA PHE A 16 0.99 -28.88 0.80
C PHE A 16 1.51 -30.15 1.47
N ASP A 17 2.39 -30.87 0.77
CA ASP A 17 3.10 -31.99 1.38
C ASP A 17 3.85 -31.46 2.62
N PRO A 18 3.49 -31.92 3.83
CA PRO A 18 4.10 -31.46 5.07
C PRO A 18 5.60 -31.71 5.12
N ALA A 19 6.11 -32.74 4.47
CA ALA A 19 7.54 -33.06 4.44
C ALA A 19 8.31 -32.05 3.57
N ILE A 20 7.72 -31.66 2.41
CA ILE A 20 8.30 -30.62 1.55
C ILE A 20 8.30 -29.28 2.28
N CYS A 21 7.20 -28.90 2.92
CA CYS A 21 7.08 -27.67 3.68
C CYS A 21 8.07 -27.62 4.85
N TRP A 22 8.20 -28.72 5.58
CA TRP A 22 9.15 -28.83 6.68
C TRP A 22 10.60 -28.69 6.21
N LYS A 23 10.98 -29.38 5.14
CA LYS A 23 12.31 -29.27 4.53
C LYS A 23 12.60 -27.85 4.07
N ALA A 24 11.63 -27.20 3.43
CA ALA A 24 11.76 -25.83 2.93
C ALA A 24 11.95 -24.80 4.08
N ILE A 25 11.18 -24.92 5.17
CA ILE A 25 11.29 -23.98 6.30
C ILE A 25 12.55 -24.23 7.14
N SER A 26 12.97 -25.50 7.29
CA SER A 26 14.20 -25.85 7.99
C SER A 26 15.44 -25.32 7.25
N ALA A 27 15.43 -25.39 5.92
CA ALA A 27 16.48 -24.85 5.04
C ALA A 27 16.35 -23.32 4.83
N ARG A 28 15.29 -22.67 5.32
CA ARG A 28 14.94 -21.26 5.04
C ARG A 28 14.94 -20.96 3.54
N ASP A 29 14.37 -21.88 2.77
CA ASP A 29 14.42 -21.83 1.31
C ASP A 29 13.56 -20.69 0.77
N ARG A 30 14.22 -19.67 0.23
CA ARG A 30 13.60 -18.47 -0.32
C ARG A 30 12.63 -18.73 -1.47
N ARG A 31 12.80 -19.85 -2.21
CA ARG A 31 11.91 -20.22 -3.32
C ARG A 31 10.48 -20.49 -2.87
N PHE A 32 10.30 -20.82 -1.60
CA PHE A 32 9.00 -21.10 -0.99
C PHE A 32 8.42 -19.89 -0.22
N ASP A 33 9.14 -18.77 -0.16
CA ASP A 33 8.67 -17.61 0.57
C ASP A 33 7.39 -17.03 -0.06
N GLY A 34 6.35 -16.91 0.77
CA GLY A 34 5.02 -16.51 0.34
C GLY A 34 4.19 -17.62 -0.33
N ARG A 35 4.74 -18.80 -0.60
CA ARG A 35 4.00 -19.93 -1.17
C ARG A 35 3.18 -20.68 -0.13
N PHE A 36 3.67 -20.74 1.10
CA PHE A 36 2.96 -21.28 2.25
C PHE A 36 3.38 -20.55 3.54
N PHE A 37 2.67 -20.79 4.61
CA PHE A 37 2.95 -20.25 5.94
C PHE A 37 2.86 -21.37 6.98
N ALA A 38 3.73 -21.30 7.99
CA ALA A 38 3.79 -22.26 9.08
C ALA A 38 3.18 -21.66 10.34
N GLY A 39 2.05 -22.16 10.81
CA GLY A 39 1.43 -21.78 12.06
C GLY A 39 1.83 -22.70 13.21
N VAL A 40 2.46 -22.16 14.23
CA VAL A 40 2.82 -22.91 15.45
C VAL A 40 1.60 -22.99 16.35
N ILE A 41 1.05 -24.20 16.53
CA ILE A 41 -0.22 -24.45 17.23
C ILE A 41 -0.17 -23.98 18.68
N THR A 42 0.96 -24.21 19.37
CA THR A 42 1.13 -23.90 20.79
C THR A 42 1.20 -22.40 21.09
N THR A 43 1.72 -21.59 20.16
CA THR A 43 1.88 -20.14 20.36
C THR A 43 0.90 -19.32 19.55
N LYS A 44 0.11 -19.96 18.69
CA LYS A 44 -0.78 -19.31 17.73
C LYS A 44 -0.06 -18.25 16.88
N VAL A 45 1.23 -18.48 16.56
CA VAL A 45 2.04 -17.60 15.71
C VAL A 45 2.27 -18.26 14.37
N TYR A 46 2.04 -17.54 13.25
CA TYR A 46 2.41 -18.03 11.96
C TYR A 46 3.63 -17.30 11.38
N CYS A 47 4.45 -18.05 10.66
CA CYS A 47 5.75 -17.64 10.11
C CYS A 47 5.84 -17.90 8.62
N ARG A 48 6.78 -17.19 7.96
CA ARG A 48 7.21 -17.47 6.59
C ARG A 48 8.26 -18.58 6.56
N PRO A 49 8.45 -19.24 5.41
CA PRO A 49 9.53 -20.22 5.22
C PRO A 49 10.93 -19.70 5.57
N ILE A 50 11.18 -18.42 5.35
CA ILE A 50 12.49 -17.76 5.61
C ILE A 50 12.66 -17.25 7.05
N CYS A 51 11.75 -17.59 7.97
CA CYS A 51 11.83 -17.11 9.35
C CYS A 51 13.13 -17.57 10.03
N PRO A 52 13.89 -16.65 10.67
CA PRO A 52 15.12 -17.05 11.38
C PRO A 52 14.84 -17.81 12.70
N ILE A 53 13.60 -17.83 13.19
CA ILE A 53 13.22 -18.58 14.38
C ILE A 53 13.07 -20.06 14.00
N PRO A 54 13.84 -20.97 14.59
CA PRO A 54 13.70 -22.39 14.30
C PRO A 54 12.37 -22.94 14.83
N LEU A 55 11.72 -23.76 14.01
CA LEU A 55 10.61 -24.58 14.45
C LEU A 55 11.17 -25.85 15.10
N ARG A 56 10.68 -26.19 16.30
CA ARG A 56 11.29 -27.28 17.09
C ARG A 56 10.64 -28.65 16.83
N LYS A 57 9.34 -28.70 16.53
CA LYS A 57 8.57 -29.94 16.42
C LYS A 57 7.59 -29.87 15.25
N PRO A 58 7.68 -30.78 14.26
CA PRO A 58 6.78 -30.83 13.10
C PRO A 58 5.30 -30.99 13.47
N GLU A 59 5.01 -31.79 14.50
CA GLU A 59 3.65 -32.07 14.96
C GLU A 59 2.91 -30.84 15.53
N ASN A 60 3.66 -29.80 15.91
CA ASN A 60 3.10 -28.54 16.40
C ASN A 60 2.95 -27.49 15.30
N VAL A 61 3.07 -27.87 14.03
CA VAL A 61 3.00 -26.94 12.91
C VAL A 61 1.82 -27.28 12.01
N LYS A 62 1.00 -26.27 11.73
CA LYS A 62 -0.06 -26.31 10.72
C LYS A 62 0.34 -25.48 9.50
N TRP A 63 0.13 -26.02 8.32
CA TRP A 63 0.48 -25.36 7.08
C TRP A 63 -0.69 -24.58 6.50
N PHE A 64 -0.44 -23.39 5.97
CA PHE A 64 -1.45 -22.49 5.43
C PHE A 64 -1.04 -21.99 4.04
N PRO A 65 -2.00 -21.92 3.08
CA PRO A 65 -1.73 -21.42 1.73
C PRO A 65 -1.51 -19.90 1.68
N SER A 66 -1.99 -19.18 2.70
CA SER A 66 -1.88 -17.72 2.76
C SER A 66 -1.80 -17.22 4.20
N ALA A 67 -1.28 -16.01 4.38
CA ALA A 67 -1.33 -15.30 5.66
C ALA A 67 -2.79 -15.13 6.15
N ALA A 68 -3.70 -14.83 5.22
CA ALA A 68 -5.12 -14.66 5.51
C ALA A 68 -5.78 -15.95 6.02
N SER A 69 -5.40 -17.11 5.47
CA SER A 69 -5.88 -18.42 5.95
C SER A 69 -5.39 -18.72 7.37
N ALA A 70 -4.14 -18.37 7.68
CA ALA A 70 -3.63 -18.53 9.04
C ALA A 70 -4.36 -17.60 10.03
N GLU A 71 -4.56 -16.33 9.66
CA GLU A 71 -5.29 -15.36 10.49
C GLU A 71 -6.76 -15.73 10.69
N ALA A 72 -7.43 -16.24 9.65
CA ALA A 72 -8.81 -16.73 9.73
C ALA A 72 -8.97 -17.91 10.73
N GLN A 73 -7.89 -18.65 10.97
CA GLN A 73 -7.85 -19.72 11.98
C GLN A 73 -7.26 -19.28 13.33
N GLY A 74 -7.21 -17.97 13.58
CA GLY A 74 -6.80 -17.39 14.87
C GLY A 74 -5.29 -17.35 15.12
N PHE A 75 -4.45 -17.54 14.08
CA PHE A 75 -3.01 -17.38 14.21
C PHE A 75 -2.62 -15.90 14.04
N ARG A 76 -1.66 -15.43 14.81
CA ARG A 76 -1.12 -14.08 14.71
C ARG A 76 0.22 -14.04 13.95
N PRO A 77 0.54 -12.95 13.26
CA PRO A 77 1.80 -12.86 12.52
C PRO A 77 3.03 -12.81 13.43
N CYS A 78 4.08 -13.50 13.03
CA CYS A 78 5.38 -13.46 13.69
C CYS A 78 5.97 -12.05 13.62
N ARG A 79 6.41 -11.50 14.75
CA ARG A 79 7.00 -10.15 14.84
C ARG A 79 8.37 -10.08 14.13
N ARG A 80 9.09 -11.19 14.03
CA ARG A 80 10.45 -11.23 13.47
C ARG A 80 10.46 -11.34 11.95
N CYS A 81 9.74 -12.30 11.37
CA CYS A 81 9.67 -12.45 9.91
C CYS A 81 8.57 -11.62 9.25
N ARG A 82 7.65 -11.05 10.03
CA ARG A 82 6.55 -10.18 9.56
C ARG A 82 5.84 -10.76 8.34
N PRO A 83 5.15 -11.90 8.45
CA PRO A 83 4.59 -12.62 7.32
C PRO A 83 3.54 -11.81 6.55
N GLN A 84 2.91 -10.83 7.20
CA GLN A 84 1.99 -9.88 6.55
C GLN A 84 2.68 -8.94 5.54
N THR A 85 4.01 -8.89 5.53
CA THR A 85 4.81 -8.16 4.54
C THR A 85 5.48 -9.10 3.53
N SER A 86 4.99 -10.35 3.42
CA SER A 86 5.41 -11.26 2.36
C SER A 86 5.16 -10.61 1.01
N PRO A 87 5.96 -10.95 -0.02
CA PRO A 87 5.70 -10.48 -1.36
C PRO A 87 4.26 -10.82 -1.73
N GLY A 88 3.40 -9.83 -1.70
CA GLY A 88 1.96 -9.97 -1.93
C GLY A 88 1.55 -9.46 -3.30
N THR A 89 2.47 -9.43 -4.27
CA THR A 89 2.12 -9.07 -5.63
C THR A 89 1.50 -10.26 -6.35
N PRO A 90 0.54 -10.04 -7.26
CA PRO A 90 -0.12 -11.10 -8.05
C PRO A 90 0.87 -12.02 -8.76
N ALA A 91 2.00 -11.47 -9.23
CA ALA A 91 3.08 -12.21 -9.88
C ALA A 91 3.73 -13.28 -8.98
N TRP A 92 3.68 -13.10 -7.66
CA TRP A 92 4.30 -14.00 -6.69
C TRP A 92 3.43 -15.18 -6.29
N HIS A 93 2.11 -15.02 -6.34
CA HIS A 93 1.17 -16.02 -5.81
C HIS A 93 0.40 -16.78 -6.88
N GLY A 94 0.53 -16.41 -8.16
CA GLY A 94 -0.34 -16.96 -9.19
C GLY A 94 -1.83 -16.69 -8.90
N THR A 95 -2.11 -15.75 -7.98
CA THR A 95 -3.47 -15.29 -7.70
C THR A 95 -4.02 -14.51 -8.90
N SER A 96 -5.30 -14.66 -9.17
CA SER A 96 -5.93 -13.90 -10.24
C SER A 96 -5.80 -12.39 -9.98
N ALA A 97 -5.68 -11.59 -11.05
CA ALA A 97 -5.63 -10.13 -10.96
C ALA A 97 -6.83 -9.55 -10.18
N VAL A 98 -7.98 -10.23 -10.27
CA VAL A 98 -9.21 -9.88 -9.56
C VAL A 98 -9.05 -10.03 -8.05
N VAL A 99 -8.52 -11.15 -7.57
CA VAL A 99 -8.28 -11.40 -6.13
C VAL A 99 -7.31 -10.36 -5.57
N SER A 100 -6.26 -10.07 -6.31
CA SER A 100 -5.28 -9.07 -5.91
C SER A 100 -5.85 -7.66 -5.83
N ARG A 101 -6.73 -7.31 -6.79
CA ARG A 101 -7.45 -6.02 -6.76
C ARG A 101 -8.39 -5.97 -5.56
N ALA A 102 -9.16 -7.02 -5.30
CA ALA A 102 -10.06 -7.09 -4.15
C ALA A 102 -9.31 -7.02 -2.81
N LEU A 103 -8.16 -7.70 -2.69
CA LEU A 103 -7.30 -7.58 -1.50
C LEU A 103 -6.83 -6.15 -1.26
N ARG A 104 -6.41 -5.44 -2.31
CA ARG A 104 -6.01 -4.04 -2.19
C ARG A 104 -7.16 -3.15 -1.69
N LEU A 105 -8.38 -3.38 -2.19
CA LEU A 105 -9.58 -2.66 -1.74
C LEU A 105 -9.91 -2.98 -0.28
N ILE A 106 -9.86 -4.24 0.14
CA ILE A 106 -10.05 -4.63 1.54
C ILE A 106 -9.02 -3.95 2.44
N GLU A 107 -7.75 -3.97 2.05
CA GLU A 107 -6.68 -3.32 2.82
C GLU A 107 -6.86 -1.79 2.87
N ALA A 108 -7.44 -1.18 1.83
CA ALA A 108 -7.79 0.23 1.81
C ALA A 108 -9.04 0.57 2.64
N GLY A 109 -9.77 -0.42 3.15
CA GLY A 109 -10.95 -0.22 3.99
C GLY A 109 -12.28 -0.27 3.25
N ALA A 110 -12.33 -0.74 2.01
CA ALA A 110 -13.56 -0.81 1.23
C ALA A 110 -14.68 -1.65 1.90
N MET A 111 -14.30 -2.55 2.81
CA MET A 111 -15.25 -3.34 3.59
C MET A 111 -15.46 -2.81 5.02
N ASP A 112 -15.01 -1.62 5.35
CA ASP A 112 -15.22 -1.06 6.68
C ASP A 112 -16.68 -0.57 6.85
N SER A 113 -17.24 0.06 5.83
CA SER A 113 -18.65 0.41 5.71
C SER A 113 -19.41 -0.41 4.67
N GLY A 114 -18.70 -1.06 3.74
CA GLY A 114 -19.25 -1.83 2.63
C GLY A 114 -19.38 -3.32 2.91
N ASN A 115 -19.94 -4.02 1.95
CA ASN A 115 -20.17 -5.46 1.99
C ASN A 115 -19.43 -6.20 0.85
N VAL A 116 -19.60 -7.51 0.78
CA VAL A 116 -18.93 -8.35 -0.25
C VAL A 116 -19.50 -8.09 -1.65
N ASP A 117 -20.76 -7.69 -1.75
CA ASP A 117 -21.43 -7.45 -3.04
C ASP A 117 -20.87 -6.16 -3.67
N GLU A 118 -20.74 -5.08 -2.89
CA GLU A 118 -20.07 -3.85 -3.30
C GLU A 118 -18.60 -4.08 -3.68
N LEU A 119 -17.87 -4.87 -2.89
CA LEU A 119 -16.49 -5.23 -3.22
C LEU A 119 -16.41 -5.96 -4.56
N ALA A 120 -17.34 -6.87 -4.83
CA ALA A 120 -17.41 -7.65 -6.07
C ALA A 120 -17.72 -6.73 -7.27
N GLU A 121 -18.64 -5.79 -7.12
CA GLU A 121 -18.96 -4.78 -8.12
C GLU A 121 -17.72 -3.93 -8.46
N HIS A 122 -16.98 -3.46 -7.45
CA HIS A 122 -15.74 -2.70 -7.65
C HIS A 122 -14.65 -3.45 -8.42
N VAL A 123 -14.64 -4.77 -8.38
CA VAL A 123 -13.69 -5.58 -9.15
C VAL A 123 -14.26 -6.14 -10.45
N GLY A 124 -15.55 -5.85 -10.74
CA GLY A 124 -16.22 -6.18 -11.99
C GLY A 124 -16.66 -7.65 -12.11
N ILE A 125 -17.01 -8.32 -10.99
CA ILE A 125 -17.50 -9.70 -10.98
C ILE A 125 -18.64 -9.88 -9.97
N GLY A 126 -19.37 -11.00 -10.06
CA GLY A 126 -20.40 -11.34 -9.07
C GLY A 126 -19.83 -11.80 -7.73
N ALA A 127 -20.52 -11.50 -6.63
CA ALA A 127 -20.09 -11.83 -5.27
C ALA A 127 -19.87 -13.32 -5.02
N ARG A 128 -20.69 -14.21 -5.62
CA ARG A 128 -20.50 -15.66 -5.54
C ARG A 128 -19.18 -16.08 -6.17
N HIS A 129 -18.84 -15.50 -7.33
CA HIS A 129 -17.59 -15.78 -8.02
C HIS A 129 -16.39 -15.25 -7.20
N LEU A 130 -16.50 -14.05 -6.62
CA LEU A 130 -15.47 -13.48 -5.75
C LEU A 130 -15.20 -14.38 -4.52
N ARG A 131 -16.26 -14.85 -3.83
CA ARG A 131 -16.13 -15.76 -2.69
C ARG A 131 -15.41 -17.05 -3.08
N ARG A 132 -15.74 -17.64 -4.26
CA ARG A 132 -15.08 -18.83 -4.78
C ARG A 132 -13.60 -18.59 -5.05
N LEU A 133 -13.25 -17.50 -5.74
CA LEU A 133 -11.84 -17.16 -6.01
C LEU A 133 -11.05 -16.93 -4.72
N PHE A 134 -11.65 -16.31 -3.72
CA PHE A 134 -11.00 -16.10 -2.41
C PHE A 134 -10.77 -17.42 -1.67
N ALA A 135 -11.73 -18.32 -1.68
CA ALA A 135 -11.57 -19.66 -1.09
C ALA A 135 -10.47 -20.45 -1.82
N GLU A 136 -10.47 -20.43 -3.16
CA GLU A 136 -9.51 -21.15 -4.01
C GLU A 136 -8.08 -20.61 -3.85
N HIS A 137 -7.89 -19.29 -3.92
CA HIS A 137 -6.56 -18.70 -3.94
C HIS A 137 -6.00 -18.38 -2.55
N LEU A 138 -6.85 -18.09 -1.57
CA LEU A 138 -6.45 -17.58 -0.26
C LEU A 138 -6.86 -18.50 0.90
N GLY A 139 -7.77 -19.44 0.67
CA GLY A 139 -8.29 -20.31 1.73
C GLY A 139 -9.09 -19.57 2.81
N ALA A 140 -9.62 -18.37 2.50
CA ALA A 140 -10.40 -17.55 3.42
C ALA A 140 -11.41 -16.70 2.67
N ALA A 141 -12.57 -16.44 3.27
CA ALA A 141 -13.58 -15.55 2.69
C ALA A 141 -13.18 -14.06 2.78
N PRO A 142 -13.67 -13.18 1.86
CA PRO A 142 -13.38 -11.75 1.91
C PRO A 142 -13.64 -11.10 3.28
N ILE A 143 -14.77 -11.46 3.91
CA ILE A 143 -15.13 -10.92 5.23
C ILE A 143 -14.15 -11.34 6.35
N GLN A 144 -13.60 -12.55 6.28
CA GLN A 144 -12.60 -13.03 7.25
C GLN A 144 -11.31 -12.21 7.11
N ILE A 145 -10.90 -11.91 5.89
CA ILE A 145 -9.71 -11.08 5.61
C ILE A 145 -9.93 -9.64 6.09
N ALA A 146 -11.12 -9.07 5.87
CA ALA A 146 -11.47 -7.74 6.36
C ALA A 146 -11.45 -7.69 7.89
N ASN A 147 -12.01 -8.70 8.57
CA ASN A 147 -12.00 -8.80 10.03
C ASN A 147 -10.58 -8.95 10.59
N ALA A 148 -9.74 -9.79 9.98
CA ALA A 148 -8.34 -9.94 10.36
C ALA A 148 -7.57 -8.62 10.20
N ARG A 149 -7.84 -7.85 9.13
CA ARG A 149 -7.29 -6.51 8.94
C ARG A 149 -7.72 -5.55 10.07
N ARG A 150 -9.02 -5.50 10.39
CA ARG A 150 -9.55 -4.65 11.49
C ARG A 150 -8.88 -4.99 12.82
N LEU A 151 -8.77 -6.27 13.15
CA LEU A 151 -8.11 -6.75 14.37
C LEU A 151 -6.64 -6.36 14.43
N ARG A 152 -5.90 -6.51 13.33
CA ARG A 152 -4.49 -6.06 13.27
C ARG A 152 -4.36 -4.56 13.47
N SER A 153 -5.24 -3.79 12.86
CA SER A 153 -5.27 -2.32 12.99
C SER A 153 -5.60 -1.91 14.41
N ALA A 154 -6.64 -2.49 15.00
CA ALA A 154 -7.05 -2.22 16.37
C ALA A 154 -5.94 -2.52 17.39
N ARG A 155 -5.32 -3.70 17.30
CA ARG A 155 -4.20 -4.07 18.17
C ARG A 155 -3.03 -3.11 18.06
N ARG A 156 -2.70 -2.65 16.82
CA ARG A 156 -1.64 -1.68 16.60
C ARG A 156 -1.99 -0.34 17.24
N LEU A 157 -3.21 0.16 17.04
CA LEU A 157 -3.66 1.43 17.62
C LEU A 157 -3.70 1.36 19.15
N LEU A 158 -4.17 0.26 19.73
CA LEU A 158 -4.13 0.04 21.19
C LEU A 158 -2.71 0.11 21.75
N ARG A 159 -1.74 -0.47 21.03
CA ARG A 159 -0.35 -0.52 21.46
C ARG A 159 0.40 0.80 21.24
N ASP A 160 0.20 1.43 20.09
CA ASP A 160 1.05 2.51 19.61
C ASP A 160 0.47 3.91 19.85
N THR A 161 -0.79 4.03 20.37
CA THR A 161 -1.47 5.31 20.57
C THR A 161 -2.17 5.41 21.91
N ALA A 162 -2.44 6.65 22.35
CA ALA A 162 -3.24 6.98 23.52
C ALA A 162 -4.76 7.08 23.22
N LEU A 163 -5.21 6.76 22.01
CA LEU A 163 -6.63 6.81 21.63
C LEU A 163 -7.49 5.99 22.59
N SER A 164 -8.68 6.49 22.93
CA SER A 164 -9.66 5.73 23.71
C SER A 164 -10.05 4.43 22.97
N ALA A 165 -10.56 3.43 23.68
CA ALA A 165 -11.01 2.18 23.06
C ALA A 165 -12.10 2.42 22.00
N ASN A 166 -12.96 3.43 22.20
CA ASN A 166 -13.98 3.80 21.25
C ASN A 166 -13.38 4.40 19.97
N GLN A 167 -12.42 5.31 20.10
CA GLN A 167 -11.70 5.87 18.96
C GLN A 167 -10.94 4.78 18.20
N VAL A 168 -10.30 3.85 18.91
CA VAL A 168 -9.62 2.71 18.28
C VAL A 168 -10.60 1.83 17.50
N ALA A 169 -11.80 1.56 18.04
CA ALA A 169 -12.81 0.75 17.38
C ALA A 169 -13.16 1.32 15.98
N PHE A 170 -13.57 2.59 15.95
CA PHE A 170 -13.94 3.25 14.70
C PHE A 170 -12.75 3.45 13.76
N SER A 171 -11.60 3.90 14.27
CA SER A 171 -10.37 4.05 13.48
C SER A 171 -9.88 2.74 12.87
N ALA A 172 -10.17 1.60 13.48
CA ALA A 172 -9.82 0.28 12.95
C ALA A 172 -10.82 -0.26 11.93
N GLY A 173 -11.96 0.42 11.74
CA GLY A 173 -13.01 0.06 10.78
C GLY A 173 -14.12 -0.83 11.34
N PHE A 174 -14.29 -0.89 12.66
CA PHE A 174 -15.45 -1.54 13.26
C PHE A 174 -16.66 -0.61 13.24
N GLN A 175 -17.83 -1.17 12.98
CA GLN A 175 -19.09 -0.42 12.90
C GLN A 175 -19.71 -0.15 14.29
N SER A 176 -19.29 -0.88 15.31
CA SER A 176 -19.74 -0.68 16.68
C SER A 176 -18.71 -1.12 17.72
N ILE A 177 -18.76 -0.50 18.88
CA ILE A 177 -17.94 -0.84 20.05
C ILE A 177 -18.21 -2.28 20.50
N ARG A 178 -19.46 -2.75 20.41
CA ARG A 178 -19.84 -4.13 20.74
C ARG A 178 -19.11 -5.13 19.84
N GLN A 179 -19.13 -4.91 18.53
CA GLN A 179 -18.44 -5.74 17.55
C GLN A 179 -16.94 -5.75 17.82
N PHE A 180 -16.33 -4.59 18.07
CA PHE A 180 -14.92 -4.45 18.40
C PHE A 180 -14.54 -5.23 19.66
N ASN A 181 -15.28 -5.03 20.77
CA ASN A 181 -15.00 -5.73 22.04
C ASN A 181 -15.12 -7.25 21.88
N HIS A 182 -16.15 -7.72 21.16
CA HIS A 182 -16.32 -9.14 20.88
C HIS A 182 -15.15 -9.68 20.06
N ALA A 183 -14.77 -9.02 18.98
CA ALA A 183 -13.68 -9.44 18.10
C ALA A 183 -12.32 -9.48 18.83
N ILE A 184 -12.02 -8.48 19.68
CA ILE A 184 -10.79 -8.46 20.47
C ILE A 184 -10.78 -9.60 21.48
N ARG A 185 -11.87 -9.79 22.23
CA ARG A 185 -11.95 -10.89 23.23
C ARG A 185 -11.83 -12.28 22.58
N SER A 186 -12.53 -12.50 21.48
CA SER A 186 -12.49 -13.77 20.77
C SER A 186 -11.11 -14.11 20.16
N SER A 187 -10.33 -13.08 19.79
CA SER A 187 -9.05 -13.27 19.10
C SER A 187 -7.84 -13.23 20.02
N PHE A 188 -7.93 -12.53 21.15
CA PHE A 188 -6.79 -12.31 22.07
C PHE A 188 -7.06 -12.78 23.48
N GLU A 189 -8.28 -13.27 23.76
CA GLU A 189 -8.72 -13.74 25.11
C GLU A 189 -8.62 -12.64 26.19
N GLN A 190 -8.61 -11.38 25.76
CA GLN A 190 -8.41 -10.19 26.59
C GLN A 190 -9.36 -9.08 26.19
N SER A 191 -9.71 -8.20 27.12
CA SER A 191 -10.39 -6.96 26.77
C SER A 191 -9.43 -5.96 26.09
N PRO A 192 -9.94 -4.96 25.36
CA PRO A 192 -9.10 -3.91 24.78
C PRO A 192 -8.21 -3.19 25.81
N THR A 193 -8.72 -2.98 27.01
CA THR A 193 -7.98 -2.32 28.09
C THR A 193 -6.84 -3.21 28.64
N GLU A 194 -7.10 -4.48 28.83
CA GLU A 194 -6.08 -5.46 29.26
C GLU A 194 -5.02 -5.62 28.17
N LEU A 195 -5.42 -5.76 26.91
CA LEU A 195 -4.50 -5.86 25.77
C LEU A 195 -3.59 -4.63 25.66
N ARG A 196 -4.13 -3.43 25.88
CA ARG A 196 -3.33 -2.20 25.96
C ARG A 196 -2.31 -2.27 27.10
N ARG A 197 -2.74 -2.60 28.31
CA ARG A 197 -1.87 -2.65 29.50
C ARG A 197 -0.68 -3.60 29.29
N ILE A 198 -0.91 -4.73 28.62
CA ILE A 198 0.12 -5.75 28.38
C ILE A 198 1.06 -5.37 27.23
N GLU A 199 0.53 -4.75 26.17
CA GLU A 199 1.31 -4.53 24.92
C GLU A 199 1.84 -3.11 24.77
N SER A 200 1.34 -2.13 25.50
CA SER A 200 1.78 -0.74 25.38
C SER A 200 2.95 -0.47 26.33
N PRO A 201 4.18 -0.27 25.82
CA PRO A 201 5.31 0.16 26.62
C PRO A 201 5.29 1.66 26.92
N ILE A 202 4.30 2.39 26.39
CA ILE A 202 4.22 3.85 26.45
C ILE A 202 3.03 4.21 27.34
N ALA A 203 3.31 4.88 28.47
CA ALA A 203 2.26 5.59 29.19
C ALA A 203 1.56 6.53 28.21
N PRO A 204 0.21 6.63 28.22
CA PRO A 204 -0.50 7.52 27.32
C PRO A 204 -0.03 8.96 27.60
N SER A 205 0.89 9.45 26.79
CA SER A 205 1.26 10.85 26.84
C SER A 205 0.10 11.65 26.24
N LYS A 206 -0.53 12.46 27.07
CA LYS A 206 -1.45 13.50 26.63
C LYS A 206 -0.63 14.60 25.91
N LEU A 207 -0.13 14.29 24.74
CA LEU A 207 0.52 15.27 23.87
C LEU A 207 -0.50 15.77 22.85
N GLY A 208 -1.41 16.64 23.27
CA GLY A 208 -2.32 17.39 22.39
C GLY A 208 -3.09 16.54 21.37
N ASP A 209 -3.51 17.15 20.27
CA ASP A 209 -4.25 16.54 19.15
C ASP A 209 -3.35 15.77 18.16
N GLU A 210 -2.11 15.43 18.53
CA GLU A 210 -1.16 14.74 17.67
C GLU A 210 -1.08 13.25 17.99
N ILE A 211 -1.16 12.43 16.94
CA ILE A 211 -0.99 10.98 17.03
C ILE A 211 0.33 10.57 16.40
N HIS A 212 1.05 9.72 17.10
CA HIS A 212 2.28 9.11 16.61
C HIS A 212 2.04 7.65 16.25
N LEU A 213 2.37 7.27 15.01
CA LEU A 213 2.28 5.88 14.54
C LEU A 213 3.64 5.42 14.02
N ARG A 214 3.91 4.12 14.19
CA ARG A 214 5.09 3.48 13.61
C ARG A 214 4.68 2.60 12.43
N LEU A 215 5.25 2.88 11.27
CA LEU A 215 5.05 2.13 10.04
C LEU A 215 6.30 1.30 9.76
N SER A 216 6.27 0.04 10.16
CA SER A 216 7.42 -0.85 9.98
C SER A 216 7.65 -1.20 8.52
N PHE A 217 8.92 -1.31 8.12
CA PHE A 217 9.36 -1.79 6.81
C PHE A 217 10.42 -2.89 6.95
N ARG A 218 10.75 -3.54 5.85
CA ARG A 218 11.90 -4.45 5.77
C ARG A 218 13.13 -3.66 5.34
N PRO A 219 14.19 -3.69 6.14
CA PRO A 219 15.44 -3.05 5.76
C PRO A 219 16.13 -3.80 4.59
N PRO A 220 16.95 -3.09 3.82
CA PRO A 220 17.20 -1.65 3.89
C PRO A 220 16.08 -0.80 3.25
N LEU A 221 16.10 0.51 3.55
CA LEU A 221 15.28 1.54 2.91
C LEU A 221 16.16 2.77 2.61
N ASP A 222 16.27 3.12 1.34
CA ASP A 222 16.94 4.36 0.91
C ASP A 222 16.00 5.56 1.11
N TRP A 223 15.86 5.99 2.38
CA TRP A 223 15.00 7.11 2.75
C TRP A 223 15.46 8.44 2.15
N PRO A 224 16.76 8.78 2.10
CA PRO A 224 17.24 9.99 1.42
C PRO A 224 16.84 10.07 -0.06
N ALA A 225 16.93 8.96 -0.80
CA ALA A 225 16.50 8.93 -2.20
C ALA A 225 14.98 9.14 -2.33
N MET A 226 14.19 8.60 -1.41
CA MET A 226 12.75 8.80 -1.35
C MET A 226 12.40 10.28 -1.09
N LEU A 227 13.04 10.92 -0.11
CA LEU A 227 12.84 12.35 0.21
C LEU A 227 13.24 13.24 -0.97
N ARG A 228 14.37 12.94 -1.63
CA ARG A 228 14.78 13.66 -2.83
C ARG A 228 13.73 13.59 -3.93
N PHE A 229 13.16 12.40 -4.18
CA PHE A 229 12.08 12.26 -5.16
C PHE A 229 10.89 13.14 -4.85
N TYR A 230 10.38 13.14 -3.60
CA TYR A 230 9.24 13.97 -3.23
C TYR A 230 9.55 15.46 -3.20
N ARG A 231 10.80 15.86 -2.92
CA ARG A 231 11.26 17.25 -3.01
C ARG A 231 11.22 17.75 -4.45
N GLU A 232 11.65 16.92 -5.39
CA GLU A 232 11.73 17.28 -6.81
C GLU A 232 10.38 17.23 -7.51
N HIS A 233 9.42 16.41 -7.02
CA HIS A 233 8.15 16.14 -7.69
C HIS A 233 6.92 16.49 -6.87
N GLY A 234 7.08 17.01 -5.67
CA GLY A 234 5.97 17.39 -4.79
C GLY A 234 5.20 18.60 -5.32
N THR A 235 3.94 18.70 -4.94
CA THR A 235 3.05 19.82 -5.28
C THR A 235 3.15 20.90 -4.20
N PRO A 236 3.67 22.12 -4.53
CA PRO A 236 3.73 23.22 -3.56
C PRO A 236 2.34 23.58 -2.99
N GLY A 237 2.29 23.88 -1.72
CA GLY A 237 1.05 24.12 -0.98
C GLY A 237 0.48 22.88 -0.30
N ILE A 238 0.82 21.69 -0.79
CA ILE A 238 0.33 20.40 -0.28
C ILE A 238 1.47 19.56 0.29
N GLU A 239 2.62 19.53 -0.37
CA GLU A 239 3.74 18.64 -0.04
C GLU A 239 5.03 19.42 0.15
N SER A 240 5.84 18.98 1.09
CA SER A 240 7.23 19.41 1.24
C SER A 240 8.10 18.25 1.73
N ALA A 241 9.38 18.26 1.35
CA ALA A 241 10.37 17.33 1.87
C ALA A 241 11.71 18.04 2.05
N ASP A 242 12.33 17.81 3.20
CA ASP A 242 13.73 18.17 3.48
C ASP A 242 14.62 16.91 3.55
N ASP A 243 15.80 17.00 4.11
CA ASP A 243 16.74 15.87 4.18
C ASP A 243 16.34 14.80 5.22
N ARG A 244 15.36 15.07 6.08
CA ARG A 244 14.98 14.21 7.19
C ARG A 244 13.49 13.85 7.18
N CYS A 245 12.65 14.75 6.70
CA CYS A 245 11.21 14.68 6.89
C CYS A 245 10.44 14.92 5.59
N TYR A 246 9.42 14.11 5.35
CA TYR A 246 8.38 14.37 4.37
C TYR A 246 7.13 14.88 5.08
N ARG A 247 6.48 15.89 4.51
CA ARG A 247 5.29 16.53 5.07
C ARG A 247 4.23 16.72 3.99
N ARG A 248 2.97 16.57 4.36
CA ARG A 248 1.86 16.92 3.46
C ARG A 248 0.56 17.19 4.20
N THR A 249 -0.29 17.98 3.57
CA THR A 249 -1.72 18.06 3.92
C THR A 249 -2.46 16.84 3.37
N ILE A 250 -3.45 16.37 4.11
CA ILE A 250 -4.20 15.16 3.75
C ILE A 250 -5.69 15.35 3.96
N GLN A 251 -6.48 14.68 3.10
CA GLN A 251 -7.90 14.49 3.30
C GLN A 251 -8.28 13.02 3.04
N VAL A 252 -9.08 12.44 3.92
CA VAL A 252 -9.63 11.08 3.79
C VAL A 252 -11.06 11.09 4.32
N GLY A 253 -12.05 11.04 3.42
CA GLY A 253 -13.43 11.27 3.80
C GLY A 253 -13.62 12.67 4.42
N SER A 254 -14.21 12.74 5.60
CA SER A 254 -14.37 13.99 6.38
C SER A 254 -13.11 14.39 7.16
N ALA A 255 -12.17 13.45 7.37
CA ALA A 255 -10.93 13.73 8.08
C ALA A 255 -9.97 14.57 7.22
N ALA A 256 -9.54 15.70 7.75
CA ALA A 256 -8.57 16.60 7.12
C ALA A 256 -7.53 17.05 8.13
N GLY A 257 -6.31 17.28 7.65
CA GLY A 257 -5.20 17.68 8.49
C GLY A 257 -3.87 17.60 7.77
N PHE A 258 -2.81 17.33 8.50
CA PHE A 258 -1.48 17.15 7.94
C PHE A 258 -0.69 16.03 8.62
N ILE A 259 0.34 15.59 7.95
CA ILE A 259 1.26 14.55 8.41
C ILE A 259 2.70 14.99 8.27
N GLU A 260 3.54 14.46 9.16
CA GLU A 260 4.99 14.46 9.06
C GLU A 260 5.53 13.05 9.18
N VAL A 261 6.48 12.70 8.32
CA VAL A 261 7.04 11.33 8.26
C VAL A 261 8.56 11.40 8.30
N THR A 262 9.14 10.73 9.28
CA THR A 262 10.60 10.58 9.45
C THR A 262 10.98 9.11 9.50
N SER A 263 12.25 8.79 9.27
CA SER A 263 12.74 7.40 9.36
C SER A 263 13.49 7.15 10.65
N ASP A 264 13.14 6.09 11.38
CA ASP A 264 13.93 5.50 12.46
C ASP A 264 14.59 4.21 11.92
N THR A 265 15.80 4.37 11.39
CA THR A 265 16.54 3.26 10.77
C THR A 265 16.91 2.17 11.78
N ASN A 266 17.18 2.52 13.04
CA ASN A 266 17.53 1.58 14.10
C ASN A 266 16.36 0.61 14.39
N LYS A 267 15.13 1.09 14.29
CA LYS A 267 13.91 0.29 14.53
C LYS A 267 13.27 -0.23 13.24
N SER A 268 13.86 0.04 12.08
CA SER A 268 13.31 -0.30 10.76
C SER A 268 11.83 0.10 10.63
N CYS A 269 11.53 1.35 10.97
CA CYS A 269 10.19 1.92 10.85
C CYS A 269 10.23 3.40 10.43
N LEU A 270 9.18 3.83 9.75
CA LEU A 270 8.87 5.25 9.62
C LEU A 270 8.05 5.66 10.84
N VAL A 271 8.36 6.84 11.37
CA VAL A 271 7.60 7.50 12.43
C VAL A 271 6.70 8.53 11.77
N LEU A 272 5.42 8.34 11.94
CA LEU A 272 4.37 9.22 11.41
C LEU A 272 3.82 10.07 12.55
N ARG A 273 3.86 11.38 12.42
CA ARG A 273 3.07 12.34 13.20
C ARG A 273 1.85 12.72 12.38
N VAL A 274 0.68 12.63 12.98
CA VAL A 274 -0.61 12.93 12.34
C VAL A 274 -1.38 13.92 13.18
N ARG A 275 -1.85 15.00 12.56
CA ARG A 275 -2.85 15.90 13.12
C ARG A 275 -4.07 15.92 12.22
N LEU A 276 -5.22 15.51 12.74
CA LEU A 276 -6.49 15.42 12.03
C LEU A 276 -7.61 16.02 12.88
N ASN A 277 -8.62 16.56 12.21
CA ASN A 277 -9.85 17.00 12.88
C ASN A 277 -10.69 15.82 13.41
N THR A 278 -10.57 14.63 12.84
CA THR A 278 -11.18 13.37 13.32
C THR A 278 -10.24 12.19 13.10
N PHE A 279 -10.37 11.10 13.88
CA PHE A 279 -9.46 9.96 13.83
C PHE A 279 -10.02 8.72 13.13
N ASP A 280 -11.26 8.77 12.65
CA ASP A 280 -11.96 7.62 12.05
C ASP A 280 -11.24 7.06 10.81
N SER A 281 -10.48 7.92 10.11
CA SER A 281 -9.72 7.54 8.91
C SER A 281 -8.24 7.19 9.18
N LEU A 282 -7.80 7.12 10.42
CA LEU A 282 -6.37 6.96 10.78
C LEU A 282 -5.74 5.69 10.18
N THR A 283 -6.48 4.59 10.17
CA THR A 283 -6.03 3.34 9.53
C THR A 283 -5.86 3.51 8.02
N GLN A 284 -6.77 4.24 7.35
CA GLN A 284 -6.67 4.51 5.92
C GLN A 284 -5.48 5.41 5.61
N VAL A 285 -5.21 6.41 6.45
CA VAL A 285 -3.99 7.25 6.37
C VAL A 285 -2.74 6.37 6.43
N ALA A 286 -2.65 5.50 7.43
CA ALA A 286 -1.51 4.59 7.58
C ALA A 286 -1.33 3.65 6.37
N GLU A 287 -2.43 3.15 5.79
CA GLU A 287 -2.38 2.28 4.61
C GLU A 287 -1.99 3.03 3.34
N ARG A 288 -2.46 4.27 3.15
CA ARG A 288 -2.02 5.14 2.05
C ARG A 288 -0.51 5.40 2.12
N LEU A 289 0.03 5.67 3.31
CA LEU A 289 1.46 5.87 3.51
C LEU A 289 2.29 4.60 3.29
N ARG A 290 1.78 3.42 3.70
CA ARG A 290 2.45 2.15 3.38
C ARG A 290 2.58 1.92 1.89
N ARG A 291 1.57 2.29 1.09
CA ARG A 291 1.63 2.23 -0.37
C ARG A 291 2.53 3.32 -0.93
N MET A 292 2.42 4.54 -0.43
CA MET A 292 3.16 5.70 -0.89
C MET A 292 4.68 5.51 -0.75
N PHE A 293 5.12 4.91 0.35
CA PHE A 293 6.54 4.62 0.62
C PHE A 293 6.94 3.17 0.34
N ASP A 294 6.04 2.39 -0.26
CA ASP A 294 6.28 0.99 -0.62
C ASP A 294 6.86 0.14 0.53
N LEU A 295 6.27 0.27 1.74
CA LEU A 295 6.80 -0.34 2.95
C LEU A 295 6.54 -1.85 3.06
N ARG A 296 5.72 -2.40 2.17
CA ARG A 296 5.36 -3.82 2.17
C ARG A 296 6.34 -4.68 1.39
N THR A 297 7.07 -4.08 0.47
CA THR A 297 8.02 -4.81 -0.39
C THR A 297 9.19 -5.35 0.41
N ASP A 298 9.57 -6.59 0.10
CA ASP A 298 10.84 -7.18 0.50
C ASP A 298 11.92 -6.73 -0.51
N PRO A 299 12.95 -5.96 -0.09
CA PRO A 299 13.94 -5.45 -1.02
C PRO A 299 14.86 -6.56 -1.56
N GLN A 300 14.99 -7.68 -0.87
CA GLN A 300 15.97 -8.69 -1.23
C GLN A 300 15.69 -9.35 -2.60
N PRO A 301 14.47 -9.85 -2.90
CA PRO A 301 14.17 -10.41 -4.23
C PRO A 301 14.33 -9.40 -5.36
N VAL A 302 14.00 -8.12 -5.12
CA VAL A 302 14.22 -7.03 -6.08
C VAL A 302 15.71 -6.88 -6.38
N THR A 303 16.51 -6.77 -5.33
CA THR A 303 17.97 -6.63 -5.40
C THR A 303 18.61 -7.82 -6.12
N ASP A 304 18.26 -9.05 -5.72
CA ASP A 304 18.83 -10.29 -6.30
C ASP A 304 18.52 -10.40 -7.80
N HIS A 305 17.34 -9.95 -8.22
CA HIS A 305 16.94 -9.94 -9.62
C HIS A 305 17.70 -8.89 -10.43
N LEU A 306 17.70 -7.65 -9.97
CA LEU A 306 18.28 -6.52 -10.72
C LEU A 306 19.82 -6.55 -10.74
N LEU A 307 20.48 -7.17 -9.77
CA LEU A 307 21.94 -7.40 -9.80
C LEU A 307 22.41 -8.29 -10.97
N ARG A 308 21.51 -9.03 -11.61
CA ARG A 308 21.85 -9.85 -12.80
C ARG A 308 22.11 -9.00 -14.03
N ASP A 309 21.47 -7.82 -14.12
CA ASP A 309 21.70 -6.87 -15.22
C ASP A 309 23.00 -6.07 -14.98
N ARG A 310 23.93 -6.14 -15.91
CA ARG A 310 25.24 -5.46 -15.83
C ARG A 310 25.08 -3.93 -15.75
N ARG A 311 24.05 -3.36 -16.39
CA ARG A 311 23.77 -1.91 -16.40
C ARG A 311 23.29 -1.39 -15.06
N LEU A 312 22.55 -2.22 -14.29
CA LEU A 312 21.96 -1.85 -13.01
C LEU A 312 22.83 -2.21 -11.81
N ARG A 313 23.77 -3.14 -11.98
CA ARG A 313 24.55 -3.73 -10.89
C ARG A 313 25.24 -2.69 -9.99
N SER A 314 25.92 -1.71 -10.59
CA SER A 314 26.62 -0.66 -9.83
C SER A 314 25.66 0.20 -9.04
N ILE A 315 24.56 0.61 -9.68
CA ILE A 315 23.57 1.51 -9.10
C ILE A 315 22.79 0.81 -7.96
N VAL A 316 22.41 -0.45 -8.17
CA VAL A 316 21.72 -1.27 -7.16
C VAL A 316 22.59 -1.43 -5.90
N ARG A 317 23.90 -1.63 -6.07
CA ARG A 317 24.85 -1.72 -4.93
C ARG A 317 25.02 -0.40 -4.20
N SER A 318 24.99 0.74 -4.89
CA SER A 318 25.17 2.06 -4.27
C SER A 318 23.90 2.61 -3.63
N HIS A 319 22.73 2.06 -3.96
CA HIS A 319 21.41 2.48 -3.43
C HIS A 319 20.62 1.28 -2.89
N PRO A 320 21.10 0.61 -1.82
CA PRO A 320 20.41 -0.55 -1.27
C PRO A 320 19.06 -0.13 -0.68
N GLY A 321 18.01 -0.88 -1.03
CA GLY A 321 16.67 -0.64 -0.50
C GLY A 321 15.91 0.50 -1.13
N LEU A 322 16.28 0.91 -2.32
CA LEU A 322 15.50 1.86 -3.12
C LEU A 322 14.08 1.33 -3.31
N ARG A 323 13.08 2.20 -3.16
CA ARG A 323 11.65 1.90 -3.32
C ARG A 323 11.05 2.69 -4.48
N VAL A 324 9.89 2.22 -4.94
CA VAL A 324 9.08 2.94 -5.92
C VAL A 324 8.20 3.95 -5.17
N PRO A 325 8.37 5.27 -5.37
CA PRO A 325 7.53 6.26 -4.71
C PRO A 325 6.10 6.19 -5.24
N GLY A 326 5.16 5.88 -4.37
CA GLY A 326 3.74 5.90 -4.67
C GLY A 326 3.14 7.31 -4.62
N ALA A 327 1.83 7.40 -4.86
CA ALA A 327 1.06 8.62 -4.69
C ALA A 327 0.12 8.50 -3.48
N TRP A 328 -0.25 9.65 -2.93
CA TRP A 328 -1.23 9.71 -1.85
C TRP A 328 -2.60 9.24 -2.31
N ASP A 329 -3.03 9.73 -3.47
CA ASP A 329 -4.35 9.53 -4.03
C ASP A 329 -4.27 9.31 -5.55
N THR A 330 -5.12 8.43 -6.08
CA THR A 330 -5.12 8.11 -7.52
C THR A 330 -5.74 9.20 -8.36
N PHE A 331 -6.72 9.94 -7.83
CA PHE A 331 -7.29 11.10 -8.51
C PHE A 331 -6.26 12.22 -8.65
N GLU A 332 -5.61 12.61 -7.54
CA GLU A 332 -4.52 13.57 -7.53
C GLU A 332 -3.44 13.19 -8.56
N LEU A 333 -2.99 11.93 -8.51
CA LEU A 333 -1.99 11.44 -9.46
C LEU A 333 -2.45 11.53 -10.92
N GLY A 334 -3.74 11.24 -11.19
CA GLY A 334 -4.34 11.34 -12.52
C GLY A 334 -4.33 12.77 -13.05
N VAL A 335 -4.73 13.73 -12.22
CA VAL A 335 -4.67 15.17 -12.56
C VAL A 335 -3.24 15.60 -12.86
N LEU A 336 -2.30 15.25 -11.99
CA LEU A 336 -0.87 15.57 -12.16
C LEU A 336 -0.29 14.92 -13.43
N ALA A 337 -0.69 13.69 -13.76
CA ALA A 337 -0.28 13.01 -14.98
C ALA A 337 -0.82 13.69 -16.27
N ILE A 338 -2.06 14.20 -16.23
CA ILE A 338 -2.66 14.97 -17.32
C ILE A 338 -1.93 16.29 -17.51
N LEU A 339 -1.58 16.98 -16.43
CA LEU A 339 -0.81 18.22 -16.48
C LEU A 339 0.58 18.02 -17.09
N GLY A 340 1.01 16.78 -17.28
CA GLY A 340 2.29 16.46 -17.91
C GLY A 340 3.45 16.56 -16.95
N GLN A 341 3.31 16.10 -15.71
CA GLN A 341 4.40 16.00 -14.73
C GLN A 341 5.54 15.08 -15.24
N ARG A 342 6.06 15.45 -16.36
CA ARG A 342 7.44 15.24 -16.72
C ARG A 342 8.22 16.34 -16.02
N LEU A 343 9.06 16.03 -15.08
CA LEU A 343 10.34 16.64 -14.72
C LEU A 343 10.60 18.11 -15.18
N GLU A 344 9.57 18.82 -15.64
CA GLU A 344 9.67 20.18 -16.15
C GLU A 344 9.16 21.14 -15.06
N ARG A 345 10.02 22.09 -14.70
CA ARG A 345 9.72 23.15 -13.69
C ARG A 345 8.37 23.86 -13.94
N GLY A 346 7.92 23.97 -15.16
CA GLY A 346 6.63 24.57 -15.51
C GLY A 346 5.40 23.82 -15.01
N THR A 347 5.47 22.50 -14.85
CA THR A 347 4.35 21.68 -14.39
C THR A 347 4.09 21.80 -12.89
N ILE A 348 5.17 21.91 -12.10
CA ILE A 348 5.06 22.15 -10.64
C ILE A 348 4.37 23.50 -10.38
N ALA A 349 4.69 24.53 -11.15
CA ALA A 349 4.04 25.84 -11.03
C ALA A 349 2.55 25.77 -11.40
N THR A 350 2.18 24.95 -12.42
CA THR A 350 0.78 24.77 -12.83
C THR A 350 -0.01 23.98 -11.78
N SER A 351 0.57 22.93 -11.19
CA SER A 351 -0.09 22.20 -10.09
C SER A 351 -0.29 23.08 -8.85
N ALA A 352 0.68 23.93 -8.53
CA ALA A 352 0.57 24.91 -7.45
C ALA A 352 -0.56 25.93 -7.70
N ARG A 353 -0.70 26.43 -8.94
CA ARG A 353 -1.84 27.32 -9.30
C ARG A 353 -3.18 26.62 -9.18
N LEU A 354 -3.28 25.36 -9.66
CA LEU A 354 -4.49 24.55 -9.55
C LEU A 354 -4.90 24.38 -8.09
N VAL A 355 -3.95 24.05 -7.22
CA VAL A 355 -4.19 23.87 -5.79
C VAL A 355 -4.65 25.16 -5.13
N ARG A 356 -4.01 26.30 -5.43
CA ARG A 356 -4.40 27.61 -4.86
C ARG A 356 -5.78 28.06 -5.32
N ALA A 357 -6.13 27.76 -6.58
CA ALA A 357 -7.40 28.24 -7.16
C ALA A 357 -8.59 27.37 -6.71
N PHE A 358 -8.41 26.08 -6.56
CA PHE A 358 -9.51 25.12 -6.39
C PHE A 358 -9.36 24.21 -5.17
N GLY A 359 -8.21 24.22 -4.51
CA GLY A 359 -7.97 23.48 -3.26
C GLY A 359 -8.62 24.21 -2.07
N ARG A 360 -9.04 23.45 -1.07
CA ARG A 360 -9.54 24.01 0.18
C ARG A 360 -8.37 24.45 1.07
N GLU A 361 -8.41 25.66 1.56
CA GLU A 361 -7.44 26.14 2.54
C GLU A 361 -7.49 25.32 3.83
N ILE A 362 -6.34 25.15 4.45
CA ILE A 362 -6.18 24.48 5.73
C ILE A 362 -5.09 25.17 6.55
N GLU A 363 -5.42 25.45 7.80
CA GLU A 363 -4.41 25.91 8.75
C GLU A 363 -3.48 24.78 9.17
N THR A 364 -2.20 25.00 9.02
CA THR A 364 -1.17 24.08 9.50
C THR A 364 -0.07 24.85 10.23
N SER A 365 0.59 24.19 11.17
CA SER A 365 1.79 24.70 11.81
C SER A 365 3.06 24.58 10.94
N ILE A 366 2.90 24.07 9.71
CA ILE A 366 4.03 23.74 8.82
C ILE A 366 4.10 24.81 7.70
N PRO A 367 5.18 25.61 7.64
CA PRO A 367 5.34 26.58 6.57
C PRO A 367 5.23 25.96 5.18
N GLY A 368 4.48 26.61 4.30
CA GLY A 368 4.31 26.17 2.91
C GLY A 368 3.26 25.07 2.67
N LEU A 369 2.64 24.53 3.71
CA LEU A 369 1.47 23.64 3.61
C LEU A 369 0.21 24.44 3.94
N THR A 370 -0.54 24.81 2.92
CA THR A 370 -1.64 25.79 3.01
C THR A 370 -2.97 25.32 2.47
N HIS A 371 -2.97 24.28 1.64
CA HIS A 371 -4.16 23.78 0.95
C HIS A 371 -4.24 22.25 0.99
N LEU A 372 -5.47 21.76 0.84
CA LEU A 372 -5.75 20.37 0.46
C LEU A 372 -5.83 20.27 -1.06
N PHE A 373 -5.54 19.09 -1.63
CA PHE A 373 -5.75 18.88 -3.06
C PHE A 373 -7.25 19.02 -3.41
N PRO A 374 -7.61 19.65 -4.55
CA PRO A 374 -9.01 19.79 -4.96
C PRO A 374 -9.70 18.44 -5.07
N LEU A 375 -10.91 18.34 -4.54
CA LEU A 375 -11.75 17.16 -4.70
C LEU A 375 -12.29 17.05 -6.14
N PRO A 376 -12.72 15.85 -6.60
CA PRO A 376 -13.33 15.68 -7.92
C PRO A 376 -14.48 16.64 -8.20
N GLU A 377 -15.33 16.92 -7.20
CA GLU A 377 -16.46 17.82 -7.31
C GLU A 377 -16.01 19.25 -7.63
N ALA A 378 -14.88 19.68 -7.09
CA ALA A 378 -14.32 21.01 -7.29
C ALA A 378 -13.71 21.20 -8.69
N LEU A 379 -13.35 20.12 -9.41
CA LEU A 379 -12.73 20.20 -10.73
C LEU A 379 -13.65 19.81 -11.89
N ALA A 380 -14.81 19.23 -11.62
CA ALA A 380 -15.68 18.66 -12.65
C ALA A 380 -16.35 19.72 -13.55
N GLY A 381 -16.57 20.96 -13.06
CA GLY A 381 -17.31 21.99 -13.77
C GLY A 381 -16.63 23.35 -13.87
N VAL A 382 -15.34 23.47 -13.52
CA VAL A 382 -14.66 24.77 -13.43
C VAL A 382 -13.88 25.15 -14.69
N ASP A 383 -13.68 26.45 -14.88
CA ASP A 383 -12.80 26.98 -15.92
C ASP A 383 -11.34 26.87 -15.51
N LEU A 384 -10.68 25.83 -16.01
CA LEU A 384 -9.26 25.58 -15.78
C LEU A 384 -8.35 26.42 -16.70
N ALA A 385 -8.90 27.05 -17.76
CA ALA A 385 -8.13 27.92 -18.65
C ALA A 385 -7.73 29.22 -17.95
N SER A 386 -8.55 29.71 -17.01
CA SER A 386 -8.28 30.91 -16.21
C SER A 386 -6.95 30.84 -15.43
N ILE A 387 -6.47 29.64 -15.10
CA ILE A 387 -5.17 29.43 -14.43
C ILE A 387 -4.07 28.97 -15.39
N GLY A 388 -4.27 29.08 -16.69
CA GLY A 388 -3.29 28.79 -17.73
C GLY A 388 -3.13 27.30 -18.05
N ILE A 389 -4.13 26.47 -17.80
CA ILE A 389 -4.18 25.07 -18.24
C ILE A 389 -4.70 25.00 -19.68
N LYS A 390 -3.97 24.28 -20.55
CA LYS A 390 -4.36 24.14 -21.97
C LYS A 390 -5.74 23.48 -22.11
N PRO A 391 -6.59 23.93 -23.06
CA PRO A 391 -7.97 23.41 -23.23
C PRO A 391 -8.05 21.88 -23.27
N ALA A 392 -7.18 21.22 -24.04
CA ALA A 392 -7.16 19.76 -24.14
C ALA A 392 -6.77 19.05 -22.82
N GLN A 393 -6.02 19.69 -21.93
CA GLN A 393 -5.72 19.17 -20.59
C GLN A 393 -6.89 19.44 -19.65
N ALA A 394 -7.50 20.63 -19.75
CA ALA A 394 -8.68 21.01 -18.96
C ALA A 394 -9.84 20.03 -19.19
N ASP A 395 -10.13 19.69 -20.47
CA ASP A 395 -11.18 18.72 -20.80
C ASP A 395 -10.92 17.33 -20.19
N LYS A 396 -9.67 16.87 -20.24
CA LYS A 396 -9.27 15.59 -19.64
C LYS A 396 -9.40 15.61 -18.12
N ILE A 397 -9.03 16.70 -17.47
CA ILE A 397 -9.15 16.85 -16.00
C ILE A 397 -10.61 16.86 -15.60
N ARG A 398 -11.47 17.63 -16.31
CA ARG A 398 -12.93 17.64 -16.06
C ARG A 398 -13.55 16.26 -16.26
N ALA A 399 -13.20 15.57 -17.35
CA ALA A 399 -13.70 14.21 -17.61
C ALA A 399 -13.26 13.21 -16.52
N LEU A 400 -12.01 13.31 -16.06
CA LEU A 400 -11.48 12.50 -14.96
C LEU A 400 -12.26 12.80 -13.68
N ALA A 401 -12.43 14.07 -13.34
CA ALA A 401 -13.12 14.53 -12.15
C ALA A 401 -14.59 14.09 -12.13
N ALA A 402 -15.30 14.23 -13.24
CA ALA A 402 -16.66 13.74 -13.39
C ALA A 402 -16.75 12.21 -13.23
N GLY A 403 -15.80 11.47 -13.82
CA GLY A 403 -15.76 10.00 -13.69
C GLY A 403 -15.56 9.53 -12.24
N TYR A 404 -14.74 10.22 -11.45
CA TYR A 404 -14.55 9.92 -10.02
C TYR A 404 -15.77 10.32 -9.21
N ARG A 405 -16.32 11.51 -9.42
CA ARG A 405 -17.53 12.00 -8.75
C ARG A 405 -18.71 11.03 -8.94
N ASP A 406 -18.90 10.57 -10.17
CA ASP A 406 -20.01 9.68 -10.55
C ASP A 406 -19.74 8.19 -10.22
N GLY A 407 -18.63 7.87 -9.58
CA GLY A 407 -18.25 6.48 -9.25
C GLY A 407 -17.93 5.59 -10.46
N LYS A 408 -17.83 6.18 -11.68
CA LYS A 408 -17.60 5.43 -12.93
C LYS A 408 -16.15 5.01 -13.14
N ILE A 409 -15.19 5.64 -12.44
CA ILE A 409 -13.78 5.31 -12.52
C ILE A 409 -13.39 4.61 -11.22
N PRO A 410 -13.16 3.29 -11.24
CA PRO A 410 -12.63 2.61 -10.07
C PRO A 410 -11.20 3.08 -9.78
N LEU A 411 -10.82 3.11 -8.51
CA LEU A 411 -9.50 3.51 -8.02
C LEU A 411 -8.31 2.73 -8.64
N SER A 412 -8.60 1.71 -9.45
CA SER A 412 -7.63 0.83 -10.12
C SER A 412 -7.72 0.86 -11.65
N ALA A 413 -8.49 1.78 -12.25
CA ALA A 413 -8.67 1.83 -13.69
C ALA A 413 -7.43 2.41 -14.38
N ASN A 414 -7.09 1.82 -15.53
CA ASN A 414 -6.24 2.49 -16.52
C ASN A 414 -6.96 3.76 -16.97
N LEU A 415 -6.39 4.92 -16.68
CA LEU A 415 -7.00 6.18 -17.07
C LEU A 415 -7.10 6.27 -18.60
N PRO A 416 -8.29 6.39 -19.16
CA PRO A 416 -8.44 6.54 -20.61
C PRO A 416 -7.84 7.87 -21.05
N ARG A 417 -7.05 7.85 -22.14
CA ARG A 417 -6.53 9.02 -22.84
C ARG A 417 -5.36 9.80 -22.20
N LEU A 418 -4.59 9.20 -21.31
CA LEU A 418 -3.28 9.76 -20.97
C LEU A 418 -2.29 9.58 -22.12
N SER A 419 -1.30 10.48 -22.23
CA SER A 419 -0.15 10.20 -23.10
C SER A 419 0.56 8.92 -22.64
N GLU A 420 1.27 8.24 -23.53
CA GLU A 420 2.01 7.01 -23.18
C GLU A 420 2.93 7.21 -21.95
N ALA A 421 3.60 8.35 -21.86
CA ALA A 421 4.44 8.70 -20.72
C ALA A 421 3.63 9.00 -19.45
N GLY A 422 2.46 9.66 -19.56
CA GLY A 422 1.55 9.90 -18.45
C GLY A 422 0.95 8.60 -17.92
N SER A 423 0.58 7.69 -18.82
CA SER A 423 0.10 6.35 -18.46
C SER A 423 1.16 5.55 -17.71
N ARG A 424 2.42 5.56 -18.18
CA ARG A 424 3.55 4.89 -17.52
C ARG A 424 3.81 5.46 -16.12
N TYR A 425 3.84 6.78 -15.97
CA TYR A 425 4.04 7.44 -14.70
C TYR A 425 2.92 7.13 -13.72
N PHE A 426 1.65 7.20 -14.19
CA PHE A 426 0.48 6.86 -13.39
C PHE A 426 0.51 5.40 -12.93
N THR A 427 0.77 4.47 -13.84
CA THR A 427 0.80 3.04 -13.54
C THR A 427 1.90 2.71 -12.53
N MET A 428 3.10 3.27 -12.70
CA MET A 428 4.21 3.07 -11.78
C MET A 428 3.86 3.54 -10.37
N ARG A 429 3.23 4.72 -10.22
CA ARG A 429 2.95 5.30 -8.91
C ARG A 429 1.64 4.87 -8.28
N ALA A 430 0.61 4.58 -9.06
CA ALA A 430 -0.72 4.26 -8.53
C ALA A 430 -0.87 2.80 -8.14
N ILE A 431 -0.35 1.92 -8.96
CA ILE A 431 -0.67 0.49 -8.89
C ILE A 431 0.51 -0.30 -8.34
N GLY A 432 1.74 0.21 -8.49
CA GLY A 432 2.97 -0.55 -8.17
C GLY A 432 3.11 -1.82 -9.04
N GLU A 433 2.29 -1.95 -10.10
CA GLU A 433 2.30 -3.11 -11.00
C GLU A 433 3.15 -2.83 -12.24
N PRO A 434 4.18 -3.61 -12.45
CA PRO A 434 5.06 -3.48 -13.61
C PRO A 434 4.44 -3.97 -14.93
N ASP A 435 3.43 -4.81 -14.89
CA ASP A 435 2.90 -5.51 -16.06
C ASP A 435 2.24 -4.62 -17.14
N LEU A 436 1.92 -3.38 -16.81
CA LEU A 436 1.39 -2.41 -17.77
C LEU A 436 2.47 -1.60 -18.51
N LEU A 437 3.73 -1.73 -18.08
CA LEU A 437 4.86 -1.17 -18.80
C LEU A 437 5.31 -2.20 -19.85
N ARG A 438 5.20 -1.89 -21.13
CA ARG A 438 5.85 -2.66 -22.21
C ARG A 438 7.36 -2.46 -22.14
N THR A 439 7.99 -3.00 -21.10
CA THR A 439 9.43 -2.93 -20.88
C THR A 439 10.11 -4.23 -21.32
N PRO A 440 11.42 -4.18 -21.62
CA PRO A 440 12.17 -5.38 -21.99
C PRO A 440 12.07 -6.49 -20.95
N ALA A 441 11.87 -7.70 -21.40
CA ALA A 441 11.69 -8.91 -20.58
C ALA A 441 12.66 -9.12 -19.40
N PRO A 442 13.94 -8.63 -19.41
CA PRO A 442 14.91 -8.96 -18.35
C PRO A 442 14.59 -8.39 -16.97
N TRP A 443 13.79 -7.32 -16.87
CA TRP A 443 13.54 -6.66 -15.57
C TRP A 443 12.24 -7.09 -14.92
N ARG A 444 11.38 -7.79 -15.65
CA ARG A 444 10.11 -8.26 -15.09
C ARG A 444 10.33 -9.25 -13.95
N PRO A 445 9.56 -9.15 -12.90
CA PRO A 445 8.43 -8.22 -12.66
C PRO A 445 8.83 -6.91 -11.96
N TRP A 446 10.10 -6.51 -11.96
CA TRP A 446 10.66 -5.38 -11.19
C TRP A 446 10.97 -4.13 -12.04
N ASP A 447 10.24 -3.94 -13.14
CA ASP A 447 10.47 -2.84 -14.09
C ASP A 447 10.40 -1.45 -13.45
N ALA A 448 9.43 -1.23 -12.54
CA ALA A 448 9.29 0.03 -11.82
C ALA A 448 10.51 0.35 -10.96
N TYR A 449 11.11 -0.67 -10.33
CA TYR A 449 12.33 -0.51 -9.55
C TYR A 449 13.54 -0.24 -10.46
N ALA A 450 13.65 -0.96 -11.58
CA ALA A 450 14.70 -0.71 -12.57
C ALA A 450 14.64 0.74 -13.07
N ALA A 451 13.44 1.25 -13.36
CA ALA A 451 13.24 2.64 -13.76
C ALA A 451 13.68 3.64 -12.67
N MET A 452 13.42 3.35 -11.40
CA MET A 452 13.88 4.18 -10.28
C MET A 452 15.41 4.19 -10.14
N TYR A 453 16.07 3.04 -10.30
CA TYR A 453 17.52 2.97 -10.29
C TYR A 453 18.14 3.79 -11.44
N LEU A 454 17.57 3.71 -12.64
CA LEU A 454 18.02 4.51 -13.77
C LEU A 454 17.78 6.01 -13.58
N TRP A 455 16.67 6.39 -12.95
CA TRP A 455 16.39 7.80 -12.60
C TRP A 455 17.46 8.35 -11.66
N ILE A 456 17.85 7.62 -10.62
CA ILE A 456 18.91 8.05 -9.67
C ILE A 456 20.26 8.19 -10.38
N ALA A 457 20.59 7.28 -11.30
CA ALA A 457 21.84 7.34 -12.05
C ALA A 457 21.94 8.60 -12.89
N ASN A 458 20.86 8.95 -13.58
CA ASN A 458 20.80 10.13 -14.44
C ASN A 458 20.86 11.44 -13.63
N ALA A 459 20.32 11.47 -12.41
CA ALA A 459 20.39 12.62 -11.53
C ALA A 459 21.81 12.96 -11.05
N LYS A 460 22.71 11.97 -10.98
CA LYS A 460 24.13 12.17 -10.61
C LYS A 460 25.01 12.65 -11.80
N GLY A 461 24.56 12.42 -13.04
CA GLY A 461 25.33 12.75 -14.26
C GLY A 461 25.10 14.16 -14.81
N SER A 462 24.20 14.93 -14.24
CA SER A 462 23.84 16.24 -14.79
C SER A 462 23.77 17.32 -13.70
N GLY A 463 24.83 18.08 -13.55
CA GLY A 463 24.79 19.45 -12.99
C GLY A 463 24.02 20.41 -13.89
N GLY A 464 23.02 19.95 -14.57
CA GLY A 464 22.16 20.68 -15.49
C GLY A 464 21.22 19.72 -16.19
N MET A 465 19.96 19.88 -15.92
CA MET A 465 18.88 19.06 -16.48
C MET A 465 18.82 19.22 -18.01
N ARG A 466 19.53 18.37 -18.75
CA ARG A 466 19.35 18.19 -20.19
C ARG A 466 18.48 16.94 -20.42
N LYS A 467 17.41 17.14 -21.18
CA LYS A 467 16.40 16.22 -21.73
C LYS A 467 16.86 14.76 -21.79
N ALA A 468 16.60 13.98 -20.77
CA ALA A 468 16.58 12.54 -20.91
C ALA A 468 15.27 12.18 -21.65
N ASN A 469 15.31 12.24 -22.97
CA ASN A 469 14.33 11.54 -23.80
C ASN A 469 14.44 10.06 -23.48
N TYR A 470 13.53 9.52 -22.68
CA TYR A 470 13.29 8.10 -22.56
C TYR A 470 12.68 7.56 -23.88
N ARG A 471 13.42 7.71 -24.97
CA ARG A 471 13.34 6.83 -26.11
C ARG A 471 14.17 5.60 -25.73
N ILE A 472 13.53 4.58 -25.25
CA ILE A 472 14.04 3.22 -25.40
C ILE A 472 13.97 2.98 -26.92
N SER A 473 15.05 3.35 -27.63
CA SER A 473 15.17 3.09 -29.04
C SER A 473 15.08 1.57 -29.23
N ARG A 474 14.29 1.16 -30.22
CA ARG A 474 14.09 -0.23 -30.64
C ARG A 474 15.40 -0.89 -31.18
N GLU A 475 16.52 -0.17 -31.18
CA GLU A 475 17.70 -0.52 -31.98
C GLU A 475 18.88 -1.10 -31.20
N SER A 476 18.72 -1.56 -29.97
CA SER A 476 19.84 -2.12 -29.19
C SER A 476 19.60 -3.53 -28.70
N PHE A 477 19.05 -4.41 -29.53
CA PHE A 477 19.06 -5.85 -29.25
C PHE A 477 19.61 -6.61 -30.43
N PRO A 478 20.76 -7.30 -30.27
CA PRO A 478 21.14 -8.34 -31.22
C PRO A 478 20.16 -9.51 -31.07
N SER A 479 19.77 -10.04 -32.21
CA SER A 479 18.95 -11.23 -32.44
C SER A 479 19.44 -12.46 -31.68
#